data_43f46c945351d8829d4efd257deb6c58
#
_entry.id   43f46c945351d8829d4efd257deb6c58
#
_cell.length_a   1.000
_cell.length_b   1.000
_cell.length_c   1.000
_cell.angle_alpha   90.00
_cell.angle_beta   90.00
_cell.angle_gamma   90.00
#
_symmetry.space_group_name_H-M   'P 1'
#
loop_
_entity.id
_entity.type
_entity.pdbx_description
1 polymer ?
#
loop_
_entity_poly.entity_id
_entity_poly.type
_entity_poly.pdbx_seq_one_letter_code
_entity_poly.pdbx_strand_id
1 'polypeptide(L)'
;MKGLKIVGWIVVALLVLLVIGITATIGWRPFIGPASRPLTNRTFAPSPERLARGRYLTDNLLNCFACHSEREWTKRDVPVVAGMLGAGTLSFPLKDLPGSVYPPNITPDKETGVGNWTDDQLARAIREGVSADGRALFPFMPYENYRFLSDEDLASVIVYLRSLPPVKHAVPKTELIFPVKYLINNAPLPVTEPVNQPDLSTPIKRGDYLVTIGGCRDCHTPQKQGQRMMALDLAGGFPIEGPWGFVASANITQSPSGIPYYDEKLFIDVMRTGWVKARELKPIMPWWNFRGLTDEDLSSIFAYLKTVPQVAHRVDNSKPATMCKVCGFTHGAGEEN
;
A
#
# COMPACT_ATOMS: atom_id res chain seq x y z
N MET A 1 -11.69 39.91 -43.39
CA MET A 1 -10.73 38.79 -43.53
C MET A 1 -9.50 38.85 -42.62
N LYS A 2 -8.84 40.02 -42.40
CA LYS A 2 -7.67 40.14 -41.49
C LYS A 2 -8.01 39.81 -40.03
N GLY A 3 -9.15 40.30 -39.51
CA GLY A 3 -9.58 40.02 -38.13
C GLY A 3 -9.83 38.53 -37.85
N LEU A 4 -10.39 37.78 -38.78
CA LEU A 4 -10.63 36.35 -38.63
C LEU A 4 -9.32 35.54 -38.54
N LYS A 5 -8.29 35.96 -39.30
CA LYS A 5 -6.95 35.36 -39.24
C LYS A 5 -6.27 35.63 -37.89
N ILE A 6 -6.40 36.83 -37.33
CA ILE A 6 -5.84 37.19 -36.00
C ILE A 6 -6.50 36.37 -34.93
N VAL A 7 -7.82 36.23 -34.90
CA VAL A 7 -8.56 35.38 -33.97
C VAL A 7 -8.10 33.92 -34.09
N GLY A 8 -7.93 33.42 -35.34
CA GLY A 8 -7.40 32.05 -35.54
C GLY A 8 -6.02 31.84 -34.93
N TRP A 9 -5.09 32.78 -35.11
CA TRP A 9 -3.76 32.69 -34.51
C TRP A 9 -3.77 32.77 -32.98
N ILE A 10 -4.65 33.59 -32.38
CA ILE A 10 -4.83 33.66 -30.93
C ILE A 10 -5.34 32.32 -30.41
N VAL A 11 -6.31 31.69 -31.01
CA VAL A 11 -6.83 30.38 -30.63
C VAL A 11 -5.73 29.30 -30.71
N VAL A 12 -4.96 29.29 -31.80
CA VAL A 12 -3.82 28.35 -31.93
C VAL A 12 -2.78 28.56 -30.82
N ALA A 13 -2.42 29.83 -30.56
CA ALA A 13 -1.46 30.12 -29.47
C ALA A 13 -1.99 29.66 -28.12
N LEU A 14 -3.26 29.87 -27.79
CA LEU A 14 -3.87 29.41 -26.53
C LEU A 14 -3.90 27.89 -26.44
N LEU A 15 -4.20 27.19 -27.54
CA LEU A 15 -4.15 25.71 -27.57
C LEU A 15 -2.72 25.19 -27.36
N VAL A 16 -1.73 25.82 -27.98
CA VAL A 16 -0.32 25.45 -27.77
C VAL A 16 0.09 25.67 -26.31
N LEU A 17 -0.27 26.81 -25.72
CA LEU A 17 0.01 27.07 -24.31
C LEU A 17 -0.72 26.06 -23.38
N LEU A 18 -1.95 25.69 -23.69
CA LEU A 18 -2.69 24.66 -22.95
C LEU A 18 -1.98 23.30 -23.04
N VAL A 19 -1.57 22.89 -24.24
CA VAL A 19 -0.82 21.64 -24.46
C VAL A 19 0.49 21.64 -23.68
N ILE A 20 1.24 22.74 -23.76
CA ILE A 20 2.50 22.89 -22.99
C ILE A 20 2.20 22.83 -21.49
N GLY A 21 1.18 23.56 -21.01
CA GLY A 21 0.77 23.56 -19.62
C GLY A 21 0.42 22.16 -19.11
N ILE A 22 -0.44 21.43 -19.83
CA ILE A 22 -0.80 20.05 -19.46
C ILE A 22 0.45 19.15 -19.44
N THR A 23 1.28 19.23 -20.48
CA THR A 23 2.49 18.37 -20.58
C THR A 23 3.47 18.64 -19.44
N ALA A 24 3.65 19.91 -19.08
CA ALA A 24 4.62 20.32 -18.06
C ALA A 24 4.14 20.10 -16.61
N THR A 25 2.81 20.00 -16.38
CA THR A 25 2.25 19.93 -15.02
C THR A 25 1.68 18.56 -14.68
N ILE A 26 0.52 18.20 -15.24
CA ILE A 26 -0.25 17.01 -14.86
C ILE A 26 -0.05 15.83 -15.80
N GLY A 27 0.53 16.07 -17.00
CA GLY A 27 0.66 15.05 -18.05
C GLY A 27 -0.68 14.71 -18.71
N TRP A 28 -0.65 13.75 -19.64
CA TRP A 28 -1.81 13.36 -20.44
C TRP A 28 -2.64 12.20 -19.87
N ARG A 29 -2.05 11.41 -18.94
CA ARG A 29 -2.71 10.23 -18.38
C ARG A 29 -4.07 10.51 -17.74
N PRO A 30 -4.31 11.63 -17.06
CA PRO A 30 -5.63 11.98 -16.56
C PRO A 30 -6.74 11.95 -17.61
N PHE A 31 -6.40 12.19 -18.88
CA PHE A 31 -7.35 12.31 -20.00
C PHE A 31 -7.47 11.03 -20.83
N ILE A 32 -6.38 10.24 -20.94
CA ILE A 32 -6.32 9.08 -21.83
C ILE A 32 -6.28 7.74 -21.09
N GLY A 33 -6.25 7.76 -19.76
CA GLY A 33 -6.18 6.57 -18.91
C GLY A 33 -4.77 6.15 -18.49
N PRO A 34 -4.66 5.13 -17.62
CA PRO A 34 -3.38 4.72 -17.06
C PRO A 34 -2.44 4.09 -18.08
N ALA A 35 -1.13 4.15 -17.79
CA ALA A 35 -0.18 3.33 -18.51
C ALA A 35 -0.43 1.85 -18.19
N SER A 36 -0.50 1.00 -19.21
CA SER A 36 -0.66 -0.43 -19.03
C SER A 36 0.08 -1.19 -20.14
N ARG A 37 0.64 -2.35 -19.80
CA ARG A 37 1.14 -3.28 -20.82
C ARG A 37 -0.02 -4.06 -21.44
N PRO A 38 0.18 -4.63 -22.63
CA PRO A 38 -0.74 -5.62 -23.19
C PRO A 38 -0.89 -6.82 -22.26
N LEU A 39 -2.08 -7.40 -22.22
CA LEU A 39 -2.31 -8.67 -21.54
C LEU A 39 -1.70 -9.83 -22.35
N THR A 40 -1.25 -10.84 -21.63
CA THR A 40 -0.72 -12.08 -22.18
C THR A 40 -1.62 -13.26 -21.77
N ASN A 41 -1.34 -14.44 -22.31
CA ASN A 41 -2.00 -15.70 -21.92
C ASN A 41 -1.28 -16.37 -20.73
N ARG A 42 -0.59 -15.59 -19.89
CA ARG A 42 0.11 -16.10 -18.72
C ARG A 42 -0.87 -16.81 -17.77
N THR A 43 -0.47 -17.97 -17.31
CA THR A 43 -1.17 -18.73 -16.27
C THR A 43 -0.16 -19.23 -15.24
N PHE A 44 -0.60 -19.45 -14.02
CA PHE A 44 0.24 -19.94 -12.94
C PHE A 44 -0.24 -21.32 -12.49
N ALA A 45 0.54 -22.36 -12.81
CA ALA A 45 0.23 -23.71 -12.38
C ALA A 45 0.26 -23.81 -10.84
N PRO A 46 -0.77 -24.40 -10.22
CA PRO A 46 -0.76 -24.63 -8.79
C PRO A 46 0.28 -25.67 -8.41
N SER A 47 0.97 -25.45 -7.28
CA SER A 47 1.79 -26.45 -6.62
C SER A 47 1.65 -26.29 -5.10
N PRO A 48 1.99 -27.33 -4.30
CA PRO A 48 1.99 -27.22 -2.83
C PRO A 48 2.88 -26.08 -2.32
N GLU A 49 4.04 -25.87 -2.94
CA GLU A 49 5.00 -24.82 -2.57
C GLU A 49 4.43 -23.44 -2.84
N ARG A 50 3.88 -23.20 -4.04
CA ARG A 50 3.21 -21.93 -4.38
C ARG A 50 2.02 -21.67 -3.46
N LEU A 51 1.22 -22.67 -3.18
CA LEU A 51 0.07 -22.52 -2.29
C LEU A 51 0.52 -22.13 -0.88
N ALA A 52 1.52 -22.82 -0.33
CA ALA A 52 2.08 -22.53 0.99
C ALA A 52 2.73 -21.13 1.04
N ARG A 53 3.54 -20.78 0.03
CA ARG A 53 4.20 -19.49 -0.06
C ARG A 53 3.20 -18.34 -0.26
N GLY A 54 2.23 -18.53 -1.15
CA GLY A 54 1.17 -17.56 -1.40
C GLY A 54 0.33 -17.29 -0.15
N ARG A 55 -0.04 -18.34 0.57
CA ARG A 55 -0.73 -18.23 1.86
C ARG A 55 0.12 -17.45 2.86
N TYR A 56 1.38 -17.81 3.01
CA TYR A 56 2.30 -17.14 3.93
C TYR A 56 2.40 -15.64 3.65
N LEU A 57 2.61 -15.26 2.39
CA LEU A 57 2.72 -13.85 1.99
C LEU A 57 1.42 -13.10 2.19
N THR A 58 0.30 -13.66 1.71
CA THR A 58 -1.00 -12.98 1.68
C THR A 58 -1.58 -12.79 3.08
N ASP A 59 -1.47 -13.83 3.93
CA ASP A 59 -2.05 -13.80 5.28
C ASP A 59 -1.21 -12.98 6.27
N ASN A 60 0.13 -12.88 6.04
CA ASN A 60 1.01 -12.33 7.07
C ASN A 60 1.73 -11.04 6.65
N LEU A 61 2.19 -10.91 5.40
CA LEU A 61 3.07 -9.79 5.02
C LEU A 61 2.38 -8.73 4.17
N LEU A 62 1.68 -9.17 3.11
CA LEU A 62 1.11 -8.25 2.10
C LEU A 62 -0.19 -7.60 2.57
N ASN A 63 -0.73 -8.02 3.71
CA ASN A 63 -1.95 -7.45 4.30
C ASN A 63 -3.18 -7.45 3.36
N CYS A 64 -3.26 -8.34 2.38
CA CYS A 64 -4.36 -8.37 1.40
C CYS A 64 -5.73 -8.39 2.10
N PHE A 65 -5.88 -9.26 3.10
CA PHE A 65 -7.13 -9.41 3.83
C PHE A 65 -7.37 -8.36 4.91
N ALA A 66 -6.41 -7.46 5.16
CA ALA A 66 -6.65 -6.28 5.99
C ALA A 66 -7.64 -5.33 5.33
N CYS A 67 -7.55 -5.21 4.00
CA CYS A 67 -8.43 -4.37 3.20
C CYS A 67 -9.56 -5.17 2.54
N HIS A 68 -9.25 -6.35 1.98
CA HIS A 68 -10.19 -7.15 1.19
C HIS A 68 -11.05 -8.12 2.02
N SER A 69 -11.36 -7.78 3.27
CA SER A 69 -12.28 -8.55 4.13
C SER A 69 -13.06 -7.62 5.05
N GLU A 70 -14.29 -7.98 5.39
CA GLU A 70 -14.98 -7.33 6.49
C GLU A 70 -14.31 -7.70 7.81
N ARG A 71 -14.00 -6.70 8.64
CA ARG A 71 -13.23 -6.85 9.88
C ARG A 71 -13.85 -6.10 11.05
N GLU A 72 -13.66 -6.63 12.24
CA GLU A 72 -14.10 -6.01 13.49
C GLU A 72 -12.99 -5.08 14.04
N TRP A 73 -12.86 -3.89 13.46
CA TRP A 73 -11.81 -2.90 13.77
C TRP A 73 -11.82 -2.37 15.21
N THR A 74 -12.89 -2.59 15.94
CA THR A 74 -13.00 -2.23 17.38
C THR A 74 -12.37 -3.28 18.28
N LYS A 75 -12.11 -4.48 17.77
CA LYS A 75 -11.41 -5.54 18.50
C LYS A 75 -9.92 -5.42 18.32
N ARG A 76 -9.18 -5.79 19.34
CA ARG A 76 -7.73 -5.65 19.43
C ARG A 76 -6.97 -6.30 18.26
N ASP A 77 -7.30 -7.54 17.94
CA ASP A 77 -6.64 -8.35 16.90
C ASP A 77 -7.38 -8.33 15.55
N VAL A 78 -8.34 -7.41 15.43
CA VAL A 78 -9.05 -7.09 14.19
C VAL A 78 -9.48 -8.36 13.42
N PRO A 79 -10.28 -9.27 14.03
CA PRO A 79 -10.62 -10.52 13.37
C PRO A 79 -11.45 -10.29 12.12
N VAL A 80 -11.30 -11.17 11.16
CA VAL A 80 -12.20 -11.22 9.99
C VAL A 80 -13.58 -11.67 10.45
N VAL A 81 -14.62 -11.01 9.96
CA VAL A 81 -16.00 -11.48 10.14
C VAL A 81 -16.14 -12.86 9.50
N ALA A 82 -16.79 -13.79 10.21
CA ALA A 82 -16.90 -15.17 9.78
C ALA A 82 -17.45 -15.28 8.35
N GLY A 83 -16.75 -16.04 7.50
CA GLY A 83 -17.09 -16.24 6.09
C GLY A 83 -16.74 -15.09 5.15
N MET A 84 -16.12 -13.99 5.62
CA MET A 84 -15.84 -12.80 4.81
C MET A 84 -14.38 -12.66 4.41
N LEU A 85 -13.56 -13.72 4.52
CA LEU A 85 -12.17 -13.68 4.10
C LEU A 85 -12.04 -13.46 2.59
N GLY A 86 -11.42 -12.35 2.19
CA GLY A 86 -11.25 -11.99 0.79
C GLY A 86 -12.51 -11.47 0.09
N ALA A 87 -13.65 -11.41 0.77
CA ALA A 87 -14.93 -11.01 0.18
C ALA A 87 -15.07 -9.51 -0.11
N GLY A 88 -14.03 -8.72 0.20
CA GLY A 88 -14.11 -7.26 0.14
C GLY A 88 -14.75 -6.64 1.37
N THR A 89 -14.89 -5.31 1.39
CA THR A 89 -15.53 -4.59 2.49
C THR A 89 -16.42 -3.47 1.99
N LEU A 90 -17.55 -3.26 2.65
CA LEU A 90 -18.48 -2.15 2.43
C LEU A 90 -18.14 -0.93 3.29
N SER A 91 -17.30 -1.10 4.31
CA SER A 91 -16.96 -0.09 5.30
C SER A 91 -15.46 -0.06 5.56
N PHE A 92 -14.74 0.77 4.79
CA PHE A 92 -13.32 0.93 5.01
C PHE A 92 -13.05 1.88 6.20
N PRO A 93 -12.17 1.51 7.15
CA PRO A 93 -12.11 2.17 8.46
C PRO A 93 -11.42 3.51 8.48
N LEU A 94 -10.70 3.91 7.42
CA LEU A 94 -9.95 5.17 7.39
C LEU A 94 -10.86 6.35 7.10
N LYS A 95 -10.60 7.46 7.81
CA LYS A 95 -11.16 8.77 7.51
C LYS A 95 -10.29 9.50 6.49
N ASP A 96 -10.78 10.63 5.99
CA ASP A 96 -10.06 11.55 5.11
C ASP A 96 -9.58 10.95 3.77
N LEU A 97 -10.27 9.90 3.29
CA LEU A 97 -10.05 9.40 1.95
C LEU A 97 -10.70 10.32 0.90
N PRO A 98 -10.11 10.43 -0.31
CA PRO A 98 -10.64 11.31 -1.34
C PRO A 98 -11.86 10.71 -2.06
N GLY A 99 -12.89 10.36 -1.31
CA GLY A 99 -14.12 9.75 -1.80
C GLY A 99 -14.46 8.44 -1.07
N SER A 100 -15.34 7.65 -1.68
CA SER A 100 -15.77 6.36 -1.13
C SER A 100 -14.87 5.25 -1.66
N VAL A 101 -14.07 4.67 -0.79
CA VAL A 101 -13.11 3.59 -1.14
C VAL A 101 -13.65 2.26 -0.68
N TYR A 102 -13.82 1.34 -1.61
CA TYR A 102 -14.34 0.00 -1.38
C TYR A 102 -13.33 -1.04 -1.91
N PRO A 103 -12.50 -1.65 -1.05
CA PRO A 103 -11.69 -2.80 -1.43
C PRO A 103 -12.57 -3.94 -1.93
N PRO A 104 -12.40 -4.38 -3.20
CA PRO A 104 -13.31 -5.32 -3.82
C PRO A 104 -13.15 -6.75 -3.30
N ASN A 105 -14.13 -7.59 -3.63
CA ASN A 105 -14.08 -9.03 -3.44
C ASN A 105 -12.97 -9.63 -4.34
N ILE A 106 -11.98 -10.27 -3.72
CA ILE A 106 -10.85 -10.93 -4.39
C ILE A 106 -10.94 -12.46 -4.31
N THR A 107 -12.07 -13.00 -3.83
CA THR A 107 -12.32 -14.46 -3.91
C THR A 107 -12.59 -14.89 -5.35
N PRO A 108 -12.46 -16.19 -5.67
CA PRO A 108 -12.74 -16.70 -7.02
C PRO A 108 -14.25 -16.80 -7.34
N ASP A 109 -15.10 -16.02 -6.67
CA ASP A 109 -16.50 -15.89 -7.07
C ASP A 109 -16.61 -15.25 -8.46
N LYS A 110 -17.40 -15.87 -9.35
CA LYS A 110 -17.51 -15.45 -10.75
C LYS A 110 -18.39 -14.21 -10.96
N GLU A 111 -19.32 -13.93 -10.06
CA GLU A 111 -20.26 -12.83 -10.22
C GLU A 111 -19.75 -11.55 -9.54
N THR A 112 -19.24 -11.68 -8.34
CA THR A 112 -18.90 -10.54 -7.47
C THR A 112 -17.42 -10.40 -7.16
N GLY A 113 -16.62 -11.44 -7.45
CA GLY A 113 -15.20 -11.51 -7.19
C GLY A 113 -14.34 -11.49 -8.47
N VAL A 114 -13.17 -12.12 -8.37
CA VAL A 114 -12.19 -12.18 -9.46
C VAL A 114 -12.19 -13.51 -10.21
N GLY A 115 -13.23 -14.34 -10.05
CA GLY A 115 -13.31 -15.68 -10.64
C GLY A 115 -13.23 -15.71 -12.18
N ASN A 116 -13.70 -14.65 -12.85
CA ASN A 116 -13.65 -14.51 -14.31
C ASN A 116 -12.40 -13.75 -14.81
N TRP A 117 -11.52 -13.30 -13.94
CA TRP A 117 -10.29 -12.65 -14.35
C TRP A 117 -9.25 -13.67 -14.76
N THR A 118 -8.43 -13.35 -15.77
CA THR A 118 -7.26 -14.17 -16.09
C THR A 118 -6.16 -13.96 -15.03
N ASP A 119 -5.20 -14.90 -14.96
CA ASP A 119 -4.08 -14.73 -14.03
C ASP A 119 -3.22 -13.52 -14.38
N ASP A 120 -3.12 -13.18 -15.67
CA ASP A 120 -2.38 -11.97 -16.08
C ASP A 120 -3.13 -10.68 -15.74
N GLN A 121 -4.47 -10.68 -15.74
CA GLN A 121 -5.26 -9.56 -15.22
C GLN A 121 -5.04 -9.37 -13.71
N LEU A 122 -4.99 -10.46 -12.93
CA LEU A 122 -4.65 -10.40 -11.51
C LEU A 122 -3.21 -9.90 -11.30
N ALA A 123 -2.24 -10.43 -12.06
CA ALA A 123 -0.86 -10.00 -12.00
C ALA A 123 -0.72 -8.49 -12.27
N ARG A 124 -1.39 -7.99 -13.29
CA ARG A 124 -1.42 -6.57 -13.65
C ARG A 124 -2.07 -5.71 -12.55
N ALA A 125 -3.17 -6.16 -11.97
CA ALA A 125 -3.82 -5.43 -10.88
C ALA A 125 -2.93 -5.35 -9.64
N ILE A 126 -2.30 -6.47 -9.25
CA ILE A 126 -1.46 -6.55 -8.05
C ILE A 126 -0.18 -5.73 -8.18
N ARG A 127 0.54 -5.83 -9.31
CA ARG A 127 1.84 -5.18 -9.49
C ARG A 127 1.80 -3.80 -10.12
N GLU A 128 0.80 -3.54 -10.97
CA GLU A 128 0.80 -2.37 -11.85
C GLU A 128 -0.37 -1.43 -11.56
N GLY A 129 -1.32 -1.84 -10.71
CA GLY A 129 -2.45 -1.00 -10.32
C GLY A 129 -3.48 -0.78 -11.42
N VAL A 130 -3.61 -1.72 -12.38
CA VAL A 130 -4.60 -1.64 -13.47
C VAL A 130 -5.57 -2.81 -13.38
N SER A 131 -6.84 -2.50 -13.17
CA SER A 131 -7.94 -3.46 -13.08
C SER A 131 -8.16 -4.22 -14.39
N ALA A 132 -8.95 -5.32 -14.34
CA ALA A 132 -9.31 -6.09 -15.53
C ALA A 132 -10.02 -5.24 -16.59
N ASP A 133 -10.84 -4.26 -16.19
CA ASP A 133 -11.54 -3.32 -17.06
C ASP A 133 -10.65 -2.17 -17.57
N GLY A 134 -9.35 -2.16 -17.26
CA GLY A 134 -8.37 -1.19 -17.73
C GLY A 134 -8.30 0.12 -16.94
N ARG A 135 -9.13 0.33 -15.93
CA ARG A 135 -9.06 1.53 -15.08
C ARG A 135 -7.90 1.45 -14.09
N ALA A 136 -7.36 2.61 -13.72
CA ALA A 136 -6.41 2.72 -12.63
C ALA A 136 -7.06 2.33 -11.29
N LEU A 137 -6.34 1.57 -10.48
CA LEU A 137 -6.68 1.36 -9.08
C LEU A 137 -6.22 2.56 -8.26
N PHE A 138 -6.98 2.88 -7.22
CA PHE A 138 -6.55 3.91 -6.28
C PHE A 138 -5.27 3.46 -5.56
N PRO A 139 -4.20 4.31 -5.49
CA PRO A 139 -2.88 3.91 -4.98
C PRO A 139 -2.85 3.54 -3.49
N PHE A 140 -4.00 3.50 -2.83
CA PHE A 140 -4.16 2.89 -1.53
C PHE A 140 -3.98 1.36 -1.58
N MET A 141 -4.34 0.72 -2.71
CA MET A 141 -3.84 -0.61 -3.05
C MET A 141 -2.34 -0.49 -3.31
N PRO A 142 -1.46 -1.13 -2.50
CA PRO A 142 -0.03 -0.82 -2.51
C PRO A 142 0.74 -1.50 -3.66
N TYR A 143 0.21 -1.41 -4.88
CA TYR A 143 0.85 -1.97 -6.07
C TYR A 143 2.24 -1.36 -6.34
N GLU A 144 2.50 -0.16 -5.85
CA GLU A 144 3.83 0.46 -5.92
C GLU A 144 4.89 -0.33 -5.14
N ASN A 145 4.50 -1.04 -4.08
CA ASN A 145 5.36 -1.97 -3.35
C ASN A 145 5.32 -3.36 -3.98
N TYR A 146 4.13 -3.82 -4.37
CA TYR A 146 3.95 -5.16 -4.92
C TYR A 146 4.60 -5.34 -6.29
N ARG A 147 4.94 -4.26 -7.00
CA ARG A 147 5.73 -4.35 -8.23
C ARG A 147 7.10 -5.00 -8.04
N PHE A 148 7.62 -5.00 -6.81
CA PHE A 148 8.87 -5.65 -6.43
C PHE A 148 8.72 -7.12 -6.01
N LEU A 149 7.49 -7.65 -5.93
CA LEU A 149 7.30 -9.09 -5.79
C LEU A 149 8.02 -9.81 -6.93
N SER A 150 8.80 -10.84 -6.60
CA SER A 150 9.36 -11.70 -7.64
C SER A 150 8.24 -12.36 -8.46
N ASP A 151 8.56 -12.82 -9.66
CA ASP A 151 7.55 -13.50 -10.50
C ASP A 151 7.00 -14.75 -9.83
N GLU A 152 7.83 -15.44 -9.03
CA GLU A 152 7.39 -16.62 -8.29
C GLU A 152 6.55 -16.28 -7.06
N ASP A 153 6.89 -15.20 -6.32
CA ASP A 153 6.07 -14.75 -5.21
C ASP A 153 4.70 -14.24 -5.69
N LEU A 154 4.66 -13.52 -6.82
CA LEU A 154 3.40 -13.11 -7.44
C LEU A 154 2.56 -14.32 -7.90
N ALA A 155 3.19 -15.30 -8.55
CA ALA A 155 2.53 -16.55 -8.96
C ALA A 155 1.94 -17.26 -7.74
N SER A 156 2.71 -17.34 -6.66
CA SER A 156 2.29 -17.95 -5.39
C SER A 156 1.07 -17.25 -4.81
N VAL A 157 1.07 -15.91 -4.77
CA VAL A 157 -0.06 -15.09 -4.29
C VAL A 157 -1.30 -15.38 -5.14
N ILE A 158 -1.19 -15.40 -6.47
CA ILE A 158 -2.33 -15.64 -7.36
C ILE A 158 -2.88 -17.06 -7.20
N VAL A 159 -2.00 -18.07 -7.12
CA VAL A 159 -2.39 -19.47 -6.85
C VAL A 159 -3.16 -19.57 -5.54
N TYR A 160 -2.70 -18.90 -4.49
CA TYR A 160 -3.42 -18.91 -3.22
C TYR A 160 -4.77 -18.20 -3.30
N LEU A 161 -4.86 -17.03 -3.91
CA LEU A 161 -6.15 -16.33 -4.10
C LEU A 161 -7.15 -17.18 -4.89
N ARG A 162 -6.69 -17.93 -5.90
CA ARG A 162 -7.52 -18.88 -6.67
C ARG A 162 -8.02 -20.07 -5.84
N SER A 163 -7.32 -20.43 -4.78
CA SER A 163 -7.67 -21.54 -3.88
C SER A 163 -8.67 -21.17 -2.79
N LEU A 164 -8.97 -19.88 -2.62
CA LEU A 164 -9.93 -19.44 -1.61
C LEU A 164 -11.34 -19.97 -1.91
N PRO A 165 -12.16 -20.21 -0.88
CA PRO A 165 -13.59 -20.45 -1.09
C PRO A 165 -14.23 -19.24 -1.80
N PRO A 166 -15.04 -19.44 -2.84
CA PRO A 166 -15.78 -18.35 -3.46
C PRO A 166 -16.84 -17.81 -2.48
N VAL A 167 -16.87 -16.49 -2.31
CA VAL A 167 -17.85 -15.79 -1.48
C VAL A 167 -18.64 -14.84 -2.36
N LYS A 168 -19.94 -15.04 -2.49
CA LYS A 168 -20.80 -14.11 -3.23
C LYS A 168 -21.09 -12.89 -2.37
N HIS A 169 -20.37 -11.80 -2.61
CA HIS A 169 -20.51 -10.52 -1.90
C HIS A 169 -20.26 -9.36 -2.86
N ALA A 170 -21.31 -8.65 -3.18
CA ALA A 170 -21.25 -7.51 -4.09
C ALA A 170 -20.72 -6.27 -3.35
N VAL A 171 -19.59 -5.76 -3.79
CA VAL A 171 -18.95 -4.56 -3.26
C VAL A 171 -19.05 -3.44 -4.31
N PRO A 172 -19.47 -2.21 -3.95
CA PRO A 172 -19.52 -1.09 -4.87
C PRO A 172 -18.13 -0.78 -5.46
N LYS A 173 -18.11 -0.15 -6.62
CA LYS A 173 -16.86 0.39 -7.16
C LYS A 173 -16.43 1.60 -6.34
N THR A 174 -15.13 1.72 -6.09
CA THR A 174 -14.52 2.91 -5.49
C THR A 174 -14.85 4.15 -6.33
N GLU A 175 -15.34 5.19 -5.69
CA GLU A 175 -15.70 6.48 -6.29
C GLU A 175 -14.86 7.59 -5.67
N LEU A 176 -13.93 8.14 -6.45
CA LEU A 176 -13.05 9.22 -6.01
C LEU A 176 -13.59 10.59 -6.45
N ILE A 177 -13.32 11.60 -5.62
CA ILE A 177 -13.69 12.99 -5.92
C ILE A 177 -12.87 13.56 -7.08
N PHE A 178 -13.42 14.60 -7.75
CA PHE A 178 -12.64 15.42 -8.69
C PHE A 178 -11.60 16.28 -7.93
N PRO A 179 -10.36 16.42 -8.43
CA PRO A 179 -9.81 15.84 -9.67
C PRO A 179 -9.11 14.48 -9.46
N VAL A 180 -9.09 13.94 -8.25
CA VAL A 180 -8.31 12.74 -7.84
C VAL A 180 -8.61 11.55 -8.75
N LYS A 181 -9.88 11.31 -9.09
CA LYS A 181 -10.30 10.20 -9.96
C LYS A 181 -9.62 10.18 -11.35
N TYR A 182 -9.13 11.32 -11.81
CA TYR A 182 -8.37 11.42 -13.06
C TYR A 182 -6.87 11.38 -12.83
N LEU A 183 -6.40 12.07 -11.78
CA LEU A 183 -4.97 12.17 -11.47
C LEU A 183 -4.35 10.82 -11.13
N ILE A 184 -5.12 9.90 -10.54
CA ILE A 184 -4.64 8.53 -10.25
C ILE A 184 -4.21 7.76 -11.50
N ASN A 185 -4.63 8.16 -12.70
CA ASN A 185 -4.18 7.54 -13.95
C ASN A 185 -2.66 7.71 -14.18
N ASN A 186 -2.01 8.62 -13.47
CA ASN A 186 -0.55 8.78 -13.53
C ASN A 186 0.21 7.75 -12.68
N ALA A 187 -0.46 7.11 -11.71
CA ALA A 187 0.21 6.24 -10.74
C ALA A 187 0.58 4.84 -11.28
N PRO A 188 -0.26 4.15 -12.10
CA PRO A 188 0.08 2.86 -12.66
C PRO A 188 1.32 2.91 -13.55
N LEU A 189 2.26 2.00 -13.29
CA LEU A 189 3.48 1.84 -14.09
C LEU A 189 3.58 0.39 -14.57
N PRO A 190 3.65 0.13 -15.88
CA PRO A 190 3.79 -1.22 -16.42
C PRO A 190 5.06 -1.92 -15.92
N VAL A 191 4.94 -3.22 -15.66
CA VAL A 191 6.08 -4.10 -15.36
C VAL A 191 6.27 -5.01 -16.59
N THR A 192 7.19 -4.63 -17.47
CA THR A 192 7.45 -5.30 -18.74
C THR A 192 8.58 -6.32 -18.66
N GLU A 193 9.50 -6.14 -17.73
CA GLU A 193 10.64 -7.02 -17.51
C GLU A 193 10.34 -8.02 -16.39
N PRO A 194 10.95 -9.23 -16.46
CA PRO A 194 10.85 -10.19 -15.36
C PRO A 194 11.37 -9.63 -14.05
N VAL A 195 10.65 -9.86 -12.97
CA VAL A 195 11.13 -9.55 -11.62
C VAL A 195 11.71 -10.82 -11.02
N ASN A 196 13.04 -10.88 -11.02
CA ASN A 196 13.78 -12.05 -10.55
C ASN A 196 13.55 -12.31 -9.05
N GLN A 197 13.91 -13.53 -8.61
CA GLN A 197 13.96 -13.85 -7.19
C GLN A 197 14.92 -12.88 -6.48
N PRO A 198 14.51 -12.34 -5.31
CA PRO A 198 15.38 -11.46 -4.55
C PRO A 198 16.59 -12.23 -4.00
N ASP A 199 17.70 -11.52 -3.83
CA ASP A 199 18.83 -12.07 -3.09
C ASP A 199 18.49 -12.08 -1.59
N LEU A 200 18.25 -13.25 -1.05
CA LEU A 200 17.94 -13.47 0.38
C LEU A 200 19.13 -14.05 1.16
N SER A 201 20.36 -13.93 0.62
CA SER A 201 21.56 -14.55 1.16
C SER A 201 22.01 -14.00 2.50
N THR A 202 21.55 -12.80 2.86
CA THR A 202 21.84 -12.19 4.16
C THR A 202 20.57 -11.68 4.82
N PRO A 203 20.51 -11.62 6.17
CA PRO A 203 19.37 -11.05 6.87
C PRO A 203 19.01 -9.63 6.41
N ILE A 204 20.01 -8.78 6.12
CA ILE A 204 19.76 -7.40 5.65
C ILE A 204 19.05 -7.39 4.29
N LYS A 205 19.53 -8.18 3.33
CA LYS A 205 18.89 -8.27 1.99
C LYS A 205 17.50 -8.85 2.06
N ARG A 206 17.31 -9.89 2.87
CA ARG A 206 16.00 -10.47 3.15
C ARG A 206 15.07 -9.42 3.77
N GLY A 207 15.55 -8.69 4.78
CA GLY A 207 14.80 -7.65 5.46
C GLY A 207 14.41 -6.49 4.53
N ASP A 208 15.30 -6.04 3.66
CA ASP A 208 15.00 -5.02 2.64
C ASP A 208 13.85 -5.43 1.73
N TYR A 209 13.90 -6.67 1.20
CA TYR A 209 12.81 -7.21 0.39
C TYR A 209 11.49 -7.23 1.15
N LEU A 210 11.49 -7.77 2.39
CA LEU A 210 10.29 -7.88 3.22
C LEU A 210 9.71 -6.50 3.60
N VAL A 211 10.56 -5.54 3.98
CA VAL A 211 10.15 -4.16 4.29
C VAL A 211 9.54 -3.48 3.07
N THR A 212 10.09 -3.75 1.88
CA THR A 212 9.62 -3.17 0.61
C THR A 212 8.27 -3.74 0.24
N ILE A 213 8.12 -5.05 0.10
CA ILE A 213 6.85 -5.66 -0.32
C ILE A 213 5.79 -5.63 0.80
N GLY A 214 6.21 -5.60 2.06
CA GLY A 214 5.32 -5.46 3.22
C GLY A 214 4.78 -4.04 3.44
N GLY A 215 5.26 -3.06 2.67
CA GLY A 215 4.72 -1.70 2.67
C GLY A 215 4.99 -0.89 3.94
N CYS A 216 6.05 -1.20 4.70
CA CYS A 216 6.36 -0.50 5.95
C CYS A 216 6.49 1.02 5.74
N ARG A 217 7.04 1.43 4.57
CA ARG A 217 7.20 2.83 4.18
C ARG A 217 5.90 3.56 3.91
N ASP A 218 4.79 2.86 3.63
CA ASP A 218 3.51 3.51 3.32
C ASP A 218 2.97 4.29 4.53
N CYS A 219 3.20 3.75 5.73
CA CYS A 219 2.83 4.41 6.97
C CYS A 219 4.02 5.12 7.64
N HIS A 220 5.20 4.46 7.67
CA HIS A 220 6.34 4.95 8.43
C HIS A 220 7.21 5.99 7.71
N THR A 221 6.91 6.33 6.45
CA THR A 221 7.49 7.48 5.74
C THR A 221 6.38 8.49 5.46
N PRO A 222 6.45 9.73 5.94
CA PRO A 222 5.41 10.73 5.69
C PRO A 222 5.20 10.95 4.18
N GLN A 223 3.97 11.19 3.79
CA GLN A 223 3.61 11.38 2.38
C GLN A 223 2.87 12.70 2.21
N LYS A 224 3.19 13.45 1.17
CA LYS A 224 2.47 14.66 0.79
C LYS A 224 1.99 14.52 -0.65
N GLN A 225 0.68 14.66 -0.88
CA GLN A 225 0.06 14.50 -2.20
C GLN A 225 0.40 13.15 -2.87
N GLY A 226 0.45 12.06 -2.09
CA GLY A 226 0.81 10.72 -2.54
C GLY A 226 2.31 10.49 -2.81
N GLN A 227 3.17 11.49 -2.55
CA GLN A 227 4.61 11.36 -2.71
C GLN A 227 5.29 11.18 -1.35
N ARG A 228 6.07 10.11 -1.19
CA ARG A 228 6.83 9.83 0.03
C ARG A 228 7.96 10.87 0.20
N MET A 229 8.07 11.40 1.40
CA MET A 229 9.14 12.32 1.78
C MET A 229 10.40 11.53 2.14
N MET A 230 11.18 11.12 1.13
CA MET A 230 12.32 10.20 1.30
C MET A 230 13.43 10.75 2.22
N ALA A 231 13.50 12.05 2.45
CA ALA A 231 14.36 12.61 3.50
C ALA A 231 13.95 12.19 4.92
N LEU A 232 12.71 11.70 5.09
CA LEU A 232 12.14 11.19 6.33
C LEU A 232 11.82 9.70 6.20
N ASP A 233 12.63 8.94 5.43
CA ASP A 233 12.38 7.51 5.24
C ASP A 233 12.33 6.77 6.58
N LEU A 234 11.22 6.07 6.81
CA LEU A 234 10.91 5.31 8.03
C LEU A 234 10.93 6.15 9.34
N ALA A 235 10.89 7.49 9.23
CA ALA A 235 10.93 8.40 10.38
C ALA A 235 9.55 8.66 11.02
N GLY A 236 8.48 8.09 10.49
CA GLY A 236 7.13 8.23 11.06
C GLY A 236 6.52 9.63 10.90
N GLY A 237 5.48 9.90 11.69
CA GLY A 237 4.79 11.20 11.68
C GLY A 237 3.62 11.28 10.70
N PHE A 238 3.33 10.22 9.97
CA PHE A 238 2.16 10.19 9.09
C PHE A 238 0.87 10.04 9.91
N PRO A 239 -0.07 10.99 9.82
CA PRO A 239 -1.31 10.96 10.60
C PRO A 239 -2.31 9.96 10.01
N ILE A 240 -2.95 9.19 10.88
CA ILE A 240 -3.94 8.18 10.49
C ILE A 240 -5.09 8.23 11.49
N GLU A 241 -6.32 8.38 11.02
CA GLU A 241 -7.52 8.39 11.85
C GLU A 241 -8.51 7.30 11.44
N GLY A 242 -9.12 6.67 12.44
CA GLY A 242 -10.07 5.60 12.24
C GLY A 242 -10.81 5.23 13.54
N PRO A 243 -11.44 4.05 13.61
CA PRO A 243 -12.15 3.60 14.82
C PRO A 243 -11.26 3.52 16.08
N TRP A 244 -9.95 3.42 15.91
CA TRP A 244 -8.93 3.45 16.97
C TRP A 244 -8.58 4.86 17.46
N GLY A 245 -9.20 5.89 16.90
CA GLY A 245 -8.89 7.30 17.12
C GLY A 245 -7.78 7.79 16.20
N PHE A 246 -7.22 8.97 16.54
CA PHE A 246 -6.07 9.55 15.85
C PHE A 246 -4.75 8.92 16.35
N VAL A 247 -3.84 8.63 15.42
CA VAL A 247 -2.48 8.18 15.72
C VAL A 247 -1.55 8.64 14.60
N ALA A 248 -0.32 9.03 14.95
CA ALA A 248 0.74 9.20 13.97
C ALA A 248 1.67 7.98 13.98
N SER A 249 2.13 7.57 12.80
CA SER A 249 3.08 6.45 12.67
C SER A 249 4.38 6.72 13.41
N ALA A 250 4.95 5.72 14.05
CA ALA A 250 6.19 5.87 14.82
C ALA A 250 7.41 6.03 13.90
N ASN A 251 8.44 6.77 14.37
CA ASN A 251 9.78 6.70 13.83
C ASN A 251 10.37 5.31 14.17
N ILE A 252 10.67 4.50 13.15
CA ILE A 252 11.23 3.15 13.31
C ILE A 252 12.71 3.08 12.91
N THR A 253 13.39 4.22 12.77
CA THR A 253 14.84 4.28 12.60
C THR A 253 15.56 4.12 13.96
N GLN A 254 16.88 3.92 13.93
CA GLN A 254 17.72 3.83 15.13
C GLN A 254 18.10 5.21 15.72
N SER A 255 17.43 6.28 15.28
CA SER A 255 17.59 7.60 15.90
C SER A 255 17.20 7.57 17.39
N PRO A 256 17.79 8.42 18.27
CA PRO A 256 17.31 8.61 19.63
C PRO A 256 15.81 8.94 19.74
N SER A 257 15.22 9.52 18.72
CA SER A 257 13.78 9.80 18.60
C SER A 257 12.96 8.63 18.04
N GLY A 258 13.59 7.54 17.65
CA GLY A 258 12.96 6.35 17.07
C GLY A 258 12.95 5.15 18.02
N ILE A 259 13.50 4.01 17.55
CA ILE A 259 13.52 2.73 18.29
C ILE A 259 14.92 2.25 18.68
N PRO A 260 15.85 3.11 19.16
CA PRO A 260 17.22 2.70 19.49
C PRO A 260 17.27 1.73 20.69
N TYR A 261 16.21 1.68 21.48
CA TYR A 261 16.07 0.81 22.65
C TYR A 261 15.50 -0.58 22.31
N TYR A 262 15.20 -0.85 21.03
CA TYR A 262 14.79 -2.17 20.60
C TYR A 262 16.03 -3.05 20.41
N ASP A 263 15.98 -4.23 20.98
CA ASP A 263 16.74 -5.39 20.54
C ASP A 263 15.87 -6.29 19.65
N GLU A 264 16.45 -7.32 19.10
CA GLU A 264 15.76 -8.26 18.23
C GLU A 264 14.60 -8.96 18.95
N LYS A 265 14.82 -9.35 20.20
CA LYS A 265 13.79 -10.00 21.01
C LYS A 265 12.59 -9.09 21.21
N LEU A 266 12.80 -7.84 21.60
CA LEU A 266 11.71 -6.88 21.78
C LEU A 266 10.98 -6.61 20.46
N PHE A 267 11.69 -6.51 19.32
CA PHE A 267 11.06 -6.33 18.02
C PHE A 267 10.14 -7.50 17.68
N ILE A 268 10.60 -8.75 17.83
CA ILE A 268 9.80 -9.96 17.62
C ILE A 268 8.60 -9.97 18.57
N ASP A 269 8.81 -9.73 19.86
CA ASP A 269 7.74 -9.70 20.86
C ASP A 269 6.65 -8.66 20.50
N VAL A 270 7.04 -7.47 20.03
CA VAL A 270 6.11 -6.43 19.57
C VAL A 270 5.29 -6.91 18.39
N MET A 271 5.90 -7.56 17.40
CA MET A 271 5.19 -8.08 16.23
C MET A 271 4.28 -9.27 16.58
N ARG A 272 4.64 -10.06 17.59
CA ARG A 272 3.81 -11.18 18.07
C ARG A 272 2.62 -10.73 18.91
N THR A 273 2.81 -9.71 19.73
CA THR A 273 1.86 -9.37 20.81
C THR A 273 1.14 -8.05 20.60
N GLY A 274 1.69 -7.14 19.79
CA GLY A 274 1.19 -5.77 19.65
C GLY A 274 1.47 -4.90 20.89
N TRP A 275 2.39 -5.30 21.77
CA TRP A 275 2.77 -4.54 22.95
C TRP A 275 4.24 -4.12 22.91
N VAL A 276 4.47 -2.84 23.14
CA VAL A 276 5.81 -2.27 23.38
C VAL A 276 5.94 -2.07 24.88
N LYS A 277 6.50 -3.06 25.59
CA LYS A 277 6.49 -3.08 27.08
C LYS A 277 5.06 -2.94 27.61
N ALA A 278 4.72 -1.81 28.24
CA ALA A 278 3.39 -1.53 28.78
C ALA A 278 2.45 -0.77 27.82
N ARG A 279 2.94 -0.38 26.62
CA ARG A 279 2.16 0.39 25.65
C ARG A 279 1.61 -0.52 24.54
N GLU A 280 0.30 -0.49 24.35
CA GLU A 280 -0.37 -1.20 23.27
C GLU A 280 -0.26 -0.45 21.94
N LEU A 281 0.00 -1.16 20.85
CA LEU A 281 -0.07 -0.63 19.50
C LEU A 281 -1.53 -0.50 19.07
N LYS A 282 -1.83 0.60 18.37
CA LYS A 282 -3.16 0.75 17.77
C LYS A 282 -3.35 -0.26 16.62
N PRO A 283 -4.58 -0.75 16.38
CA PRO A 283 -4.87 -1.79 15.39
C PRO A 283 -4.49 -1.45 13.96
N ILE A 284 -4.32 -0.17 13.63
CA ILE A 284 -3.87 0.27 12.32
C ILE A 284 -2.43 -0.20 12.00
N MET A 285 -1.56 -0.35 13.01
CA MET A 285 -0.33 -1.12 12.84
C MET A 285 -0.70 -2.61 12.77
N PRO A 286 -0.57 -3.28 11.63
CA PRO A 286 -1.13 -4.61 11.42
C PRO A 286 -0.27 -5.73 12.05
N TRP A 287 0.15 -5.54 13.31
CA TRP A 287 0.91 -6.53 14.07
C TRP A 287 0.17 -7.87 14.14
N TRP A 288 -1.16 -7.83 14.15
CA TRP A 288 -2.04 -9.00 14.16
C TRP A 288 -1.94 -9.83 12.86
N ASN A 289 -1.46 -9.26 11.75
CA ASN A 289 -1.04 -9.99 10.55
C ASN A 289 0.43 -10.42 10.69
N PHE A 290 1.33 -9.47 10.99
CA PHE A 290 2.78 -9.73 11.06
C PHE A 290 3.16 -10.76 12.10
N ARG A 291 2.31 -11.02 13.11
CA ARG A 291 2.53 -12.10 14.09
C ARG A 291 2.65 -13.49 13.47
N GLY A 292 2.20 -13.71 12.23
CA GLY A 292 2.35 -14.97 11.49
C GLY A 292 3.65 -15.11 10.72
N LEU A 293 4.51 -14.06 10.66
CA LEU A 293 5.82 -14.15 10.04
C LEU A 293 6.75 -15.08 10.86
N THR A 294 7.70 -15.72 10.20
CA THR A 294 8.73 -16.51 10.90
C THR A 294 9.64 -15.62 11.73
N ASP A 295 10.29 -16.16 12.74
CA ASP A 295 11.29 -15.41 13.52
C ASP A 295 12.47 -14.99 12.63
N GLU A 296 12.86 -15.82 11.66
CA GLU A 296 13.89 -15.47 10.68
C GLU A 296 13.52 -14.22 9.86
N ASP A 297 12.26 -14.11 9.40
CA ASP A 297 11.80 -12.97 8.65
C ASP A 297 11.68 -11.71 9.53
N LEU A 298 11.18 -11.84 10.76
CA LEU A 298 11.14 -10.73 11.72
C LEU A 298 12.53 -10.24 12.11
N SER A 299 13.47 -11.16 12.39
CA SER A 299 14.88 -10.84 12.66
C SER A 299 15.52 -10.14 11.46
N SER A 300 15.22 -10.59 10.25
CA SER A 300 15.73 -9.99 9.01
C SER A 300 15.19 -8.58 8.79
N ILE A 301 13.89 -8.35 9.02
CA ILE A 301 13.28 -7.00 8.98
C ILE A 301 14.00 -6.10 10.00
N PHE A 302 14.20 -6.56 11.24
CA PHE A 302 14.88 -5.75 12.25
C PHE A 302 16.35 -5.50 11.91
N ALA A 303 17.07 -6.51 11.37
CA ALA A 303 18.44 -6.34 10.88
C ALA A 303 18.54 -5.26 9.80
N TYR A 304 17.60 -5.23 8.87
CA TYR A 304 17.53 -4.18 7.85
C TYR A 304 17.23 -2.80 8.47
N LEU A 305 16.26 -2.70 9.38
CA LEU A 305 15.92 -1.42 10.04
C LEU A 305 17.11 -0.82 10.81
N LYS A 306 18.06 -1.65 11.27
CA LYS A 306 19.30 -1.14 11.88
C LYS A 306 20.27 -0.51 10.89
N THR A 307 20.14 -0.76 9.60
CA THR A 307 21.00 -0.19 8.54
C THR A 307 20.44 1.09 7.93
N VAL A 308 19.16 1.39 8.18
CA VAL A 308 18.50 2.58 7.63
C VAL A 308 19.11 3.84 8.26
N PRO A 309 19.32 4.92 7.48
CA PRO A 309 19.80 6.19 8.02
C PRO A 309 18.95 6.67 9.20
N GLN A 310 19.61 7.12 10.25
CA GLN A 310 18.94 7.68 11.41
C GLN A 310 18.34 9.04 11.07
N VAL A 311 17.05 9.23 11.37
CA VAL A 311 16.36 10.49 11.15
C VAL A 311 15.86 11.04 12.49
N ALA A 312 16.31 12.23 12.85
CA ALA A 312 15.84 12.93 14.03
C ALA A 312 14.43 13.48 13.78
N HIS A 313 13.42 12.71 14.18
CA HIS A 313 12.01 13.08 14.08
C HIS A 313 11.23 12.45 15.23
N ARG A 314 10.80 13.24 16.19
CA ARG A 314 10.10 12.76 17.37
C ARG A 314 8.61 12.65 17.12
N VAL A 315 8.07 11.47 17.36
CA VAL A 315 6.62 11.19 17.31
C VAL A 315 6.21 10.53 18.62
N ASP A 316 5.35 11.20 19.40
CA ASP A 316 4.91 10.72 20.71
C ASP A 316 3.39 10.85 20.84
N ASN A 317 2.68 9.78 20.55
CA ASN A 317 1.22 9.73 20.59
C ASN A 317 0.63 9.85 22.02
N SER A 318 1.45 9.91 23.07
CA SER A 318 0.98 10.21 24.43
C SER A 318 0.91 11.71 24.72
N LYS A 319 1.48 12.55 23.86
CA LYS A 319 1.48 14.00 23.96
C LYS A 319 0.40 14.64 23.08
N PRO A 320 -0.01 15.88 23.38
CA PRO A 320 -0.88 16.64 22.50
C PRO A 320 -0.33 16.73 21.08
N ALA A 321 -1.23 16.64 20.10
CA ALA A 321 -0.87 16.81 18.71
C ALA A 321 -0.62 18.27 18.39
N THR A 322 0.57 18.59 17.88
CA THR A 322 1.03 19.92 17.50
C THR A 322 1.64 19.90 16.11
N MET A 323 1.70 21.05 15.45
CA MET A 323 2.27 21.16 14.10
C MET A 323 3.78 20.87 14.14
N CYS A 324 4.22 19.90 13.33
CA CYS A 324 5.62 19.56 13.16
C CYS A 324 6.23 20.33 11.99
N LYS A 325 7.33 21.06 12.24
CA LYS A 325 8.06 21.79 11.19
C LYS A 325 8.86 20.89 10.27
N VAL A 326 9.22 19.69 10.73
CA VAL A 326 10.05 18.74 9.98
C VAL A 326 9.22 18.01 8.91
N CYS A 327 8.07 17.43 9.27
CA CYS A 327 7.23 16.70 8.31
C CYS A 327 6.05 17.53 7.76
N GLY A 328 5.69 18.64 8.41
CA GLY A 328 4.56 19.48 8.03
C GLY A 328 3.19 18.89 8.38
N PHE A 329 3.13 17.86 9.23
CA PHE A 329 1.90 17.29 9.76
C PHE A 329 1.71 17.62 11.24
N THR A 330 0.47 17.53 11.70
CA THR A 330 0.14 17.64 13.12
C THR A 330 0.21 16.25 13.75
N HIS A 331 1.04 16.08 14.79
CA HIS A 331 1.17 14.84 15.56
C HIS A 331 1.68 15.11 16.98
N GLY A 332 1.61 14.11 17.84
CA GLY A 332 2.10 14.22 19.22
C GLY A 332 3.59 14.56 19.27
N ALA A 333 3.94 15.54 20.07
CA ALA A 333 5.29 16.15 20.16
C ALA A 333 5.79 16.82 18.86
N GLY A 334 4.90 17.26 17.98
CA GLY A 334 5.30 17.91 16.71
C GLY A 334 6.16 19.15 16.91
N GLU A 335 5.84 19.99 17.91
CA GLU A 335 6.60 21.20 18.24
C GLU A 335 8.00 20.95 18.83
N GLU A 336 8.29 19.71 19.22
CA GLU A 336 9.60 19.30 19.77
C GLU A 336 10.62 18.92 18.67
N ASN A 337 10.27 19.09 17.39
CA ASN A 337 11.11 18.80 16.22
C ASN A 337 11.75 20.03 15.60
#